data_aaec0eb1d3d473a17b05e7bab5b279e5
#
_entry.id   aaec0eb1d3d473a17b05e7bab5b279e5
#
_cell.length_a   1.000
_cell.length_b   1.000
_cell.length_c   1.000
_cell.angle_alpha   90.00
_cell.angle_beta   90.00
_cell.angle_gamma   90.00
#
_symmetry.space_group_name_H-M   'P 1'
#
loop_
_entity.id
_entity.type
_entity.pdbx_description
1 polymer ?
#
loop_
_entity_poly.entity_id
_entity_poly.type
_entity_poly.pdbx_seq_one_letter_code
_entity_poly.pdbx_strand_id
1 'polypeptide(L)'
;MKKETISIHAGYDTDPTTKSVAVPIYQTDAYEFDNAQHGADLFDLAVPGNIYTRIMNPTWDVLEQRVAALEGGIAALATSAGSAAINYAILTIAEAGDNIVATPQLYGGTYTLFAHMLPKQGIDVRFAESDAPADLEKLIDDKTRAVFCESIGKPAGNIVDLEAVCAMAHSHGAVSDTDLRA
;
A
#
# COMPACT_ATOMS: atom_id res chain seq x y z
N MET A 1 -21.63 -2.60 7.29
CA MET A 1 -22.24 -2.67 5.94
C MET A 1 -21.84 -3.99 5.27
N LYS A 2 -22.61 -4.47 4.29
CA LYS A 2 -22.20 -5.64 3.48
C LYS A 2 -21.13 -5.22 2.48
N LYS A 3 -20.24 -6.15 2.05
CA LYS A 3 -19.15 -5.85 1.11
C LYS A 3 -19.65 -5.22 -0.19
N GLU A 4 -20.77 -5.70 -0.72
CA GLU A 4 -21.39 -5.18 -1.95
C GLU A 4 -21.79 -3.70 -1.80
N THR A 5 -22.31 -3.33 -0.63
CA THR A 5 -22.68 -1.93 -0.35
C THR A 5 -21.44 -1.05 -0.18
N ILE A 6 -20.41 -1.55 0.50
CA ILE A 6 -19.11 -0.85 0.66
C ILE A 6 -18.49 -0.60 -0.71
N SER A 7 -18.47 -1.61 -1.59
CA SER A 7 -17.89 -1.51 -2.94
C SER A 7 -18.50 -0.40 -3.80
N ILE A 8 -19.75 -0.02 -3.53
CA ILE A 8 -20.48 0.99 -4.31
C ILE A 8 -20.47 2.35 -3.62
N HIS A 9 -20.65 2.39 -2.29
CA HIS A 9 -20.98 3.62 -1.57
C HIS A 9 -19.90 4.16 -0.64
N ALA A 10 -18.93 3.33 -0.19
CA ALA A 10 -17.92 3.81 0.73
C ALA A 10 -17.03 4.89 0.09
N GLY A 11 -16.59 5.83 0.91
CA GLY A 11 -15.68 6.90 0.52
C GLY A 11 -16.30 8.03 -0.30
N TYR A 12 -17.63 8.04 -0.51
CA TYR A 12 -18.27 9.12 -1.23
C TYR A 12 -19.64 9.46 -0.64
N ASP A 13 -19.81 10.73 -0.31
CA ASP A 13 -21.08 11.35 -0.01
C ASP A 13 -21.54 12.18 -1.21
N THR A 14 -22.86 12.35 -1.37
CA THR A 14 -23.43 13.15 -2.45
C THR A 14 -22.79 14.53 -2.52
N ASP A 15 -22.29 14.93 -3.70
CA ASP A 15 -21.67 16.23 -3.91
C ASP A 15 -22.54 17.36 -3.36
N PRO A 16 -22.05 18.22 -2.48
CA PRO A 16 -22.87 19.21 -1.80
C PRO A 16 -23.39 20.30 -2.73
N THR A 17 -22.69 20.58 -3.84
CA THR A 17 -23.03 21.65 -4.78
C THR A 17 -23.98 21.16 -5.86
N THR A 18 -23.62 20.08 -6.55
CA THR A 18 -24.38 19.57 -7.70
C THR A 18 -25.41 18.52 -7.33
N LYS A 19 -25.32 17.96 -6.13
CA LYS A 19 -26.11 16.80 -5.68
C LYS A 19 -25.88 15.55 -6.53
N SER A 20 -24.73 15.45 -7.19
CA SER A 20 -24.36 14.26 -7.96
C SER A 20 -24.22 13.05 -7.03
N VAL A 21 -24.89 11.97 -7.40
CA VAL A 21 -24.78 10.66 -6.72
C VAL A 21 -23.56 9.88 -7.26
N ALA A 22 -23.19 10.11 -8.51
CA ALA A 22 -21.97 9.55 -9.09
C ALA A 22 -20.76 10.41 -8.69
N VAL A 23 -19.61 9.77 -8.48
CA VAL A 23 -18.36 10.46 -8.16
C VAL A 23 -17.96 11.37 -9.32
N PRO A 24 -17.84 12.70 -9.15
CA PRO A 24 -17.34 13.59 -10.18
C PRO A 24 -15.87 13.30 -10.54
N ILE A 25 -15.52 13.54 -11.81
CA ILE A 25 -14.14 13.44 -12.28
C ILE A 25 -13.49 14.82 -12.26
N TYR A 26 -12.57 15.05 -11.34
CA TYR A 26 -11.84 16.31 -11.21
C TYR A 26 -10.56 16.27 -12.05
N GLN A 27 -10.63 16.70 -13.30
CA GLN A 27 -9.48 16.77 -14.21
C GLN A 27 -8.74 18.10 -14.02
N THR A 28 -8.12 18.26 -12.87
CA THR A 28 -7.30 19.44 -12.54
C THR A 28 -6.02 19.02 -11.84
N ASP A 29 -4.97 19.82 -11.94
CA ASP A 29 -3.71 19.61 -11.23
C ASP A 29 -3.56 20.56 -10.03
N ALA A 30 -4.25 21.70 -10.01
CA ALA A 30 -4.13 22.68 -8.95
C ALA A 30 -5.51 23.16 -8.46
N TYR A 31 -5.52 23.66 -7.23
CA TYR A 31 -6.72 24.18 -6.57
C TYR A 31 -6.46 25.62 -6.09
N GLU A 32 -7.48 26.46 -6.14
CA GLU A 32 -7.41 27.84 -5.67
C GLU A 32 -7.50 27.88 -4.13
N PHE A 33 -6.78 28.80 -3.53
CA PHE A 33 -6.87 29.10 -2.10
C PHE A 33 -7.68 30.39 -1.89
N ASP A 34 -8.47 30.43 -0.81
CA ASP A 34 -9.26 31.62 -0.48
C ASP A 34 -8.38 32.87 -0.23
N ASN A 35 -7.20 32.64 0.35
CA ASN A 35 -6.18 33.64 0.65
C ASN A 35 -4.85 32.97 0.99
N ALA A 36 -3.79 33.78 1.22
CA ALA A 36 -2.46 33.27 1.52
C ALA A 36 -2.40 32.48 2.84
N GLN A 37 -3.19 32.88 3.85
CA GLN A 37 -3.22 32.14 5.12
C GLN A 37 -3.88 30.77 4.94
N HIS A 38 -4.99 30.68 4.20
CA HIS A 38 -5.61 29.38 3.87
C HIS A 38 -4.61 28.45 3.17
N GLY A 39 -3.82 28.98 2.22
CA GLY A 39 -2.77 28.20 1.57
C GLY A 39 -1.73 27.69 2.57
N ALA A 40 -1.24 28.54 3.47
CA ALA A 40 -0.31 28.14 4.51
C ALA A 40 -0.88 27.05 5.43
N ASP A 41 -2.11 27.21 5.89
CA ASP A 41 -2.79 26.26 6.77
C ASP A 41 -2.98 24.88 6.11
N LEU A 42 -3.24 24.83 4.80
CA LEU A 42 -3.31 23.60 4.03
C LEU A 42 -1.95 22.89 3.94
N PHE A 43 -0.87 23.62 3.65
CA PHE A 43 0.47 23.05 3.60
C PHE A 43 0.99 22.60 4.96
N ASP A 44 0.59 23.28 6.03
CA ASP A 44 0.91 22.89 7.41
C ASP A 44 0.00 21.77 7.94
N LEU A 45 -0.95 21.27 7.10
CA LEU A 45 -1.96 20.27 7.48
C LEU A 45 -2.84 20.69 8.68
N ALA A 46 -2.96 21.98 8.92
CA ALA A 46 -3.77 22.55 9.99
C ALA A 46 -5.28 22.49 9.64
N VAL A 47 -5.61 22.51 8.37
CA VAL A 47 -6.98 22.38 7.85
C VAL A 47 -7.03 21.34 6.73
N PRO A 48 -8.14 20.60 6.56
CA PRO A 48 -8.31 19.70 5.42
C PRO A 48 -8.63 20.51 4.14
N GLY A 49 -8.19 20.00 2.98
CA GLY A 49 -8.53 20.58 1.69
C GLY A 49 -7.63 20.10 0.57
N ASN A 50 -7.89 20.59 -0.64
CA ASN A 50 -7.16 20.22 -1.83
C ASN A 50 -6.07 21.25 -2.15
N ILE A 51 -4.87 20.79 -2.47
CA ILE A 51 -3.72 21.61 -2.81
C ILE A 51 -3.32 21.36 -4.25
N TYR A 52 -2.94 20.14 -4.56
CA TYR A 52 -2.36 19.78 -5.84
C TYR A 52 -2.57 18.29 -6.13
N THR A 53 -3.01 17.98 -7.35
CA THR A 53 -3.44 16.61 -7.73
C THR A 53 -2.37 15.53 -7.54
N ARG A 54 -1.09 15.82 -7.69
CA ARG A 54 -0.03 14.85 -7.36
C ARG A 54 -0.10 14.35 -5.92
N ILE A 55 -0.62 15.15 -5.00
CA ILE A 55 -0.71 14.85 -3.57
C ILE A 55 -2.11 14.35 -3.21
N MET A 56 -3.15 15.01 -3.73
CA MET A 56 -4.55 14.74 -3.42
C MET A 56 -5.48 15.17 -4.55
N ASN A 57 -6.53 14.40 -4.79
CA ASN A 57 -7.59 14.75 -5.73
C ASN A 57 -8.89 14.07 -5.29
N PRO A 58 -10.04 14.77 -5.26
CA PRO A 58 -11.29 14.20 -4.76
C PRO A 58 -11.75 12.94 -5.52
N THR A 59 -11.36 12.77 -6.77
CA THR A 59 -11.73 11.58 -7.53
C THR A 59 -11.06 10.32 -7.01
N TRP A 60 -9.75 10.34 -6.83
CA TRP A 60 -9.07 9.14 -6.33
C TRP A 60 -9.14 9.00 -4.81
N ASP A 61 -9.39 10.07 -4.06
CA ASP A 61 -9.65 9.99 -2.63
C ASP A 61 -10.82 9.05 -2.34
N VAL A 62 -11.87 9.07 -3.18
CA VAL A 62 -12.96 8.09 -3.09
C VAL A 62 -12.48 6.66 -3.29
N LEU A 63 -11.55 6.42 -4.22
CA LEU A 63 -10.94 5.09 -4.41
C LEU A 63 -10.18 4.67 -3.16
N GLU A 64 -9.33 5.55 -2.63
CA GLU A 64 -8.51 5.28 -1.45
C GLU A 64 -9.37 4.96 -0.22
N GLN A 65 -10.37 5.78 0.07
CA GLN A 65 -11.30 5.54 1.17
C GLN A 65 -12.10 4.25 0.99
N ARG A 66 -12.50 3.93 -0.24
CA ARG A 66 -13.27 2.72 -0.55
C ARG A 66 -12.45 1.46 -0.39
N VAL A 67 -11.21 1.46 -0.87
CA VAL A 67 -10.28 0.34 -0.69
C VAL A 67 -9.96 0.17 0.79
N ALA A 68 -9.64 1.25 1.51
CA ALA A 68 -9.44 1.18 2.96
C ALA A 68 -10.64 0.56 3.69
N ALA A 69 -11.86 0.96 3.33
CA ALA A 69 -13.07 0.40 3.93
C ALA A 69 -13.31 -1.08 3.59
N LEU A 70 -12.94 -1.53 2.38
CA LEU A 70 -13.05 -2.94 1.96
C LEU A 70 -12.04 -3.83 2.66
N GLU A 71 -10.82 -3.34 2.86
CA GLU A 71 -9.72 -4.06 3.50
C GLU A 71 -9.72 -3.91 5.03
N GLY A 72 -10.60 -3.07 5.60
CA GLY A 72 -10.62 -2.77 7.03
C GLY A 72 -9.41 -1.95 7.50
N GLY A 73 -8.74 -1.28 6.58
CA GLY A 73 -7.59 -0.42 6.84
C GLY A 73 -7.98 0.98 7.33
N ILE A 74 -7.02 1.68 7.90
CA ILE A 74 -7.20 3.08 8.36
C ILE A 74 -7.21 4.04 7.18
N ALA A 75 -6.36 3.80 6.17
CA ALA A 75 -6.21 4.61 4.98
C ALA A 75 -5.66 3.76 3.82
N ALA A 76 -5.71 4.30 2.62
CA ALA A 76 -5.05 3.75 1.44
C ALA A 76 -4.40 4.88 0.63
N LEU A 77 -3.41 4.55 -0.16
CA LEU A 77 -2.75 5.47 -1.08
C LEU A 77 -2.76 4.86 -2.49
N ALA A 78 -3.38 5.56 -3.44
CA ALA A 78 -3.34 5.15 -4.84
C ALA A 78 -2.03 5.56 -5.48
N THR A 79 -1.42 4.64 -6.22
CA THR A 79 -0.17 4.87 -6.96
C THR A 79 -0.36 4.58 -8.45
N SER A 80 0.57 5.05 -9.28
CA SER A 80 0.50 4.86 -10.74
C SER A 80 0.71 3.41 -11.21
N ALA A 81 1.25 2.55 -10.35
CA ALA A 81 1.52 1.14 -10.67
C ALA A 81 1.69 0.30 -9.41
N GLY A 82 1.36 -1.00 -9.46
CA GLY A 82 1.61 -1.93 -8.36
C GLY A 82 3.08 -2.01 -7.94
N SER A 83 4.01 -1.99 -8.90
CA SER A 83 5.44 -1.94 -8.58
C SER A 83 5.84 -0.67 -7.82
N ALA A 84 5.18 0.46 -8.07
CA ALA A 84 5.40 1.68 -7.30
C ALA A 84 4.83 1.53 -5.88
N ALA A 85 3.66 0.92 -5.74
CA ALA A 85 3.07 0.64 -4.42
C ALA A 85 4.00 -0.21 -3.56
N ILE A 86 4.49 -1.33 -4.09
CA ILE A 86 5.43 -2.22 -3.38
C ILE A 86 6.71 -1.46 -2.99
N ASN A 87 7.31 -0.73 -3.95
CA ASN A 87 8.52 0.02 -3.67
C ASN A 87 8.33 1.07 -2.57
N TYR A 88 7.22 1.81 -2.60
CA TYR A 88 6.93 2.81 -1.57
C TYR A 88 6.61 2.19 -0.21
N ALA A 89 5.88 1.05 -0.18
CA ALA A 89 5.62 0.33 1.05
C ALA A 89 6.94 -0.07 1.73
N ILE A 90 7.84 -0.72 1.00
CA ILE A 90 9.14 -1.15 1.55
C ILE A 90 10.00 0.04 1.98
N LEU A 91 10.14 1.08 1.15
CA LEU A 91 10.96 2.26 1.48
C LEU A 91 10.38 3.11 2.63
N THR A 92 9.12 2.90 2.99
CA THR A 92 8.50 3.57 4.15
C THR A 92 8.91 2.91 5.48
N ILE A 93 9.19 1.61 5.47
CA ILE A 93 9.41 0.80 6.68
C ILE A 93 10.84 0.30 6.82
N ALA A 94 11.64 0.32 5.76
CA ALA A 94 13.02 -0.16 5.76
C ALA A 94 14.00 0.88 5.22
N GLU A 95 15.18 0.93 5.82
CA GLU A 95 16.28 1.81 5.43
C GLU A 95 17.58 1.03 5.18
N ALA A 96 18.62 1.72 4.73
CA ALA A 96 19.92 1.07 4.50
C ALA A 96 20.45 0.39 5.75
N GLY A 97 20.75 -0.89 5.65
CA GLY A 97 21.18 -1.74 6.76
C GLY A 97 20.09 -2.65 7.31
N ASP A 98 18.83 -2.42 6.94
CA ASP A 98 17.70 -3.30 7.25
C ASP A 98 17.57 -4.43 6.21
N ASN A 99 16.71 -5.40 6.52
CA ASN A 99 16.34 -6.45 5.59
C ASN A 99 14.84 -6.72 5.58
N ILE A 100 14.39 -7.36 4.50
CA ILE A 100 13.06 -7.96 4.38
C ILE A 100 13.18 -9.44 4.02
N VAL A 101 12.21 -10.23 4.43
CA VAL A 101 12.11 -11.65 4.08
C VAL A 101 10.98 -11.80 3.07
N ALA A 102 11.17 -12.58 2.01
CA ALA A 102 10.19 -12.74 0.95
C ALA A 102 9.96 -14.21 0.58
N THR A 103 8.73 -14.55 0.19
CA THR A 103 8.44 -15.84 -0.45
C THR A 103 9.15 -15.94 -1.81
N PRO A 104 9.48 -17.15 -2.29
CA PRO A 104 10.24 -17.31 -3.53
C PRO A 104 9.39 -17.09 -4.80
N GLN A 105 8.06 -17.29 -4.74
CA GLN A 105 7.16 -17.19 -5.89
C GLN A 105 6.59 -15.78 -5.98
N LEU A 106 7.33 -14.88 -6.62
CA LEU A 106 6.95 -13.48 -6.82
C LEU A 106 6.79 -13.16 -8.31
N TYR A 107 5.97 -12.17 -8.58
CA TYR A 107 5.94 -11.54 -9.90
C TYR A 107 7.33 -11.07 -10.32
N GLY A 108 7.71 -11.29 -11.59
CA GLY A 108 9.06 -11.01 -12.06
C GLY A 108 9.54 -9.56 -11.82
N GLY A 109 8.64 -8.58 -11.89
CA GLY A 109 8.96 -7.18 -11.55
C GLY A 109 9.29 -7.00 -10.06
N THR A 110 8.54 -7.64 -9.19
CA THR A 110 8.78 -7.64 -7.73
C THR A 110 10.09 -8.36 -7.41
N TYR A 111 10.33 -9.51 -8.03
CA TYR A 111 11.60 -10.21 -7.88
C TYR A 111 12.80 -9.33 -8.31
N THR A 112 12.69 -8.66 -9.45
CA THR A 112 13.74 -7.76 -9.93
C THR A 112 13.97 -6.58 -8.98
N LEU A 113 12.90 -5.98 -8.45
CA LEU A 113 12.99 -4.94 -7.43
C LEU A 113 13.76 -5.46 -6.20
N PHE A 114 13.39 -6.62 -5.69
CA PHE A 114 13.93 -7.19 -4.48
C PHE A 114 15.36 -7.73 -4.64
N ALA A 115 15.62 -8.48 -5.69
CA ALA A 115 16.93 -9.09 -5.91
C ALA A 115 18.00 -8.11 -6.41
N HIS A 116 17.60 -7.02 -7.10
CA HIS A 116 18.55 -6.18 -7.82
C HIS A 116 18.47 -4.68 -7.54
N MET A 117 17.32 -4.17 -7.08
CA MET A 117 17.16 -2.73 -6.87
C MET A 117 17.32 -2.35 -5.40
N LEU A 118 16.60 -3.01 -4.48
CA LEU A 118 16.70 -2.74 -3.04
C LEU A 118 18.11 -2.94 -2.48
N PRO A 119 18.89 -3.98 -2.88
CA PRO A 119 20.26 -4.11 -2.43
C PRO A 119 21.18 -2.94 -2.81
N LYS A 120 20.92 -2.27 -3.94
CA LYS A 120 21.65 -1.04 -4.32
C LYS A 120 21.33 0.16 -3.40
N GLN A 121 20.20 0.09 -2.70
CA GLN A 121 19.78 1.08 -1.71
C GLN A 121 20.20 0.69 -0.29
N GLY A 122 20.90 -0.43 -0.14
CA GLY A 122 21.39 -0.92 1.14
C GLY A 122 20.38 -1.76 1.93
N ILE A 123 19.24 -2.11 1.34
CA ILE A 123 18.22 -2.99 1.95
C ILE A 123 18.46 -4.40 1.44
N ASP A 124 18.76 -5.34 2.35
CA ASP A 124 18.93 -6.75 2.02
C ASP A 124 17.57 -7.44 1.82
N VAL A 125 17.49 -8.40 0.89
CA VAL A 125 16.28 -9.19 0.67
C VAL A 125 16.62 -10.67 0.73
N ARG A 126 16.00 -11.37 1.66
CA ARG A 126 16.18 -12.79 1.92
C ARG A 126 15.00 -13.58 1.39
N PHE A 127 15.23 -14.38 0.36
CA PHE A 127 14.20 -15.25 -0.20
C PHE A 127 14.18 -16.58 0.54
N ALA A 128 12.99 -16.99 1.00
CA ALA A 128 12.78 -18.29 1.62
C ALA A 128 12.86 -19.44 0.59
N GLU A 129 13.03 -20.65 1.06
CA GLU A 129 13.03 -21.84 0.19
C GLU A 129 11.61 -22.22 -0.25
N SER A 130 10.61 -21.91 0.58
CA SER A 130 9.19 -22.16 0.30
C SER A 130 8.30 -21.07 0.90
N ASP A 131 6.98 -21.19 0.69
CA ASP A 131 5.96 -20.30 1.30
C ASP A 131 5.60 -20.69 2.74
N ALA A 132 6.20 -21.77 3.27
CA ALA A 132 5.91 -22.24 4.62
C ALA A 132 6.39 -21.20 5.66
N PRO A 133 5.55 -20.81 6.65
CA PRO A 133 5.95 -19.86 7.69
C PRO A 133 7.27 -20.21 8.36
N ALA A 134 7.52 -21.51 8.60
CA ALA A 134 8.76 -21.97 9.23
C ALA A 134 10.03 -21.71 8.39
N ASP A 135 9.92 -21.62 7.06
CA ASP A 135 11.06 -21.30 6.19
C ASP A 135 11.31 -19.81 6.12
N LEU A 136 10.25 -19.00 6.20
CA LEU A 136 10.34 -17.55 6.34
C LEU A 136 10.94 -17.15 7.69
N GLU A 137 10.48 -17.78 8.78
CA GLU A 137 10.90 -17.51 10.15
C GLU A 137 12.42 -17.68 10.36
N LYS A 138 13.03 -18.68 9.73
CA LYS A 138 14.50 -18.93 9.79
C LYS A 138 15.34 -17.75 9.30
N LEU A 139 14.76 -16.88 8.48
CA LEU A 139 15.46 -15.76 7.85
C LEU A 139 15.26 -14.42 8.58
N ILE A 140 14.40 -14.41 9.60
CA ILE A 140 14.11 -13.21 10.40
C ILE A 140 15.21 -12.97 11.41
N ASP A 141 15.65 -11.71 11.53
CA ASP A 141 16.56 -11.23 12.56
C ASP A 141 16.14 -9.83 13.07
N ASP A 142 16.94 -9.22 13.93
CA ASP A 142 16.67 -7.92 14.56
C ASP A 142 16.55 -6.77 13.55
N LYS A 143 17.02 -6.96 12.33
CA LYS A 143 16.98 -5.97 11.24
C LYS A 143 15.85 -6.22 10.26
N THR A 144 15.09 -7.27 10.45
CA THR A 144 13.96 -7.61 9.56
C THR A 144 12.80 -6.67 9.84
N ARG A 145 12.42 -5.89 8.82
CA ARG A 145 11.32 -4.92 8.90
C ARG A 145 10.01 -5.47 8.39
N ALA A 146 10.06 -6.34 7.39
CA ALA A 146 8.86 -6.91 6.80
C ALA A 146 9.05 -8.35 6.34
N VAL A 147 7.93 -9.07 6.29
CA VAL A 147 7.78 -10.32 5.53
C VAL A 147 6.83 -10.03 4.37
N PHE A 148 7.30 -10.26 3.15
CA PHE A 148 6.56 -10.00 1.91
C PHE A 148 6.14 -11.32 1.25
N CYS A 149 4.87 -11.39 0.83
CA CYS A 149 4.36 -12.50 0.02
C CYS A 149 3.31 -12.01 -1.00
N GLU A 150 3.10 -12.79 -2.06
CA GLU A 150 1.93 -12.63 -2.92
C GLU A 150 0.89 -13.65 -2.50
N SER A 151 -0.37 -13.23 -2.30
CA SER A 151 -1.46 -14.13 -1.89
C SER A 151 -1.67 -15.30 -2.86
N ILE A 152 -1.43 -15.04 -4.15
CA ILE A 152 -1.37 -16.04 -5.21
C ILE A 152 -0.05 -15.85 -5.96
N GLY A 153 0.91 -16.70 -5.68
CA GLY A 153 2.27 -16.59 -6.20
C GLY A 153 2.35 -16.80 -7.72
N LYS A 154 3.26 -16.11 -8.37
CA LYS A 154 3.56 -16.24 -9.81
C LYS A 154 4.96 -16.81 -10.03
N PRO A 155 5.13 -17.69 -11.02
CA PRO A 155 4.14 -18.22 -11.98
C PRO A 155 3.41 -19.47 -11.50
N ALA A 156 3.71 -20.00 -10.30
CA ALA A 156 3.27 -21.32 -9.87
C ALA A 156 1.77 -21.41 -9.52
N GLY A 157 1.12 -20.28 -9.21
CA GLY A 157 -0.29 -20.25 -8.79
C GLY A 157 -0.54 -20.84 -7.40
N ASN A 158 0.49 -20.95 -6.59
CA ASN A 158 0.41 -21.38 -5.18
C ASN A 158 -0.35 -20.34 -4.36
N ILE A 159 -1.11 -20.81 -3.39
CA ILE A 159 -1.86 -19.96 -2.46
C ILE A 159 -1.12 -19.96 -1.13
N VAL A 160 -0.74 -18.77 -0.66
CA VAL A 160 -0.04 -18.59 0.61
C VAL A 160 -1.04 -18.59 1.77
N ASP A 161 -0.71 -19.27 2.86
CA ASP A 161 -1.47 -19.16 4.12
C ASP A 161 -1.15 -17.82 4.79
N LEU A 162 -1.91 -16.79 4.39
CA LEU A 162 -1.70 -15.42 4.86
C LEU A 162 -1.87 -15.30 6.37
N GLU A 163 -2.81 -16.01 6.97
CA GLU A 163 -3.05 -15.97 8.41
C GLU A 163 -1.83 -16.46 9.18
N ALA A 164 -1.28 -17.59 8.78
CA ALA A 164 -0.09 -18.17 9.41
C ALA A 164 1.16 -17.30 9.19
N VAL A 165 1.36 -16.76 7.97
CA VAL A 165 2.50 -15.86 7.67
C VAL A 165 2.40 -14.55 8.45
N CYS A 166 1.21 -13.92 8.50
CA CYS A 166 1.01 -12.69 9.27
C CYS A 166 1.23 -12.91 10.78
N ALA A 167 0.68 -13.99 11.34
CA ALA A 167 0.86 -14.32 12.75
C ALA A 167 2.35 -14.53 13.09
N MET A 168 3.08 -15.23 12.24
CA MET A 168 4.51 -15.45 12.38
C MET A 168 5.29 -14.12 12.31
N ALA A 169 5.07 -13.29 11.27
CA ALA A 169 5.75 -12.00 11.10
C ALA A 169 5.53 -11.08 12.30
N HIS A 170 4.28 -10.95 12.76
CA HIS A 170 3.93 -10.10 13.90
C HIS A 170 4.52 -10.59 15.21
N SER A 171 4.68 -11.91 15.40
CA SER A 171 5.33 -12.46 16.61
C SER A 171 6.80 -12.06 16.73
N HIS A 172 7.45 -11.70 15.63
CA HIS A 172 8.82 -11.19 15.55
C HIS A 172 8.90 -9.65 15.42
N GLY A 173 7.77 -8.94 15.51
CA GLY A 173 7.74 -7.48 15.38
C GLY A 173 7.93 -6.96 13.95
N ALA A 174 7.92 -7.84 12.95
CA ALA A 174 7.99 -7.47 11.54
C ALA A 174 6.59 -7.14 10.98
N VAL A 175 6.53 -6.22 10.02
CA VAL A 175 5.31 -5.94 9.26
C VAL A 175 5.06 -7.08 8.27
N SER A 176 3.80 -7.49 8.10
CA SER A 176 3.40 -8.36 6.99
C SER A 176 2.92 -7.52 5.82
N ASP A 177 3.53 -7.68 4.65
CA ASP A 177 3.14 -7.02 3.41
C ASP A 177 2.74 -8.05 2.36
N THR A 178 1.57 -7.88 1.78
CA THR A 178 1.01 -8.81 0.79
C THR A 178 0.59 -8.09 -0.47
N ASP A 179 1.03 -8.56 -1.64
CA ASP A 179 0.49 -8.13 -2.93
C ASP A 179 -0.79 -8.94 -3.23
N LEU A 180 -1.93 -8.24 -3.21
CA LEU A 180 -3.22 -8.75 -3.64
C LEU A 180 -3.40 -8.44 -5.12
N ARG A 181 -2.88 -9.29 -6.00
CA ARG A 181 -3.25 -9.22 -7.41
C ARG A 181 -4.42 -10.15 -7.68
N ALA A 182 -5.55 -9.53 -7.98
CA ALA A 182 -6.67 -10.23 -8.60
C ALA A 182 -6.33 -10.64 -10.04
#